data_e83669051f7a821bbe654a159e0ef3a6
#
_entry.id   e83669051f7a821bbe654a159e0ef3a6
#
_cell.length_a   1.000
_cell.length_b   1.000
_cell.length_c   1.000
_cell.angle_alpha   90.00
_cell.angle_beta   90.00
_cell.angle_gamma   90.00
#
_symmetry.space_group_name_H-M   'P 1'
#
loop_
_entity.id
_entity.type
_entity.pdbx_description
1 polymer ?
#
loop_
_entity_poly.entity_id
_entity_poly.type
_entity_poly.pdbx_seq_one_letter_code
_entity_poly.pdbx_strand_id
1 'polypeptide(L)'
;MMWAIYRIHYGTDFIIQSVNSIINYVDKIFIFYSEEPWVKTNKINYKSKVIEFPKNPDNVKKFLLKNFQSNKIIIKKYECNSPLNQYGDLYTIVANENKDKPKFVLFMEPDMIFGKNQLQILKLELTLKFWLKNITTRQIEIWKFNLDNVDNFRIPLRKRRAGPVLWHINRSKKIQTEFSGCSSDKKKNFSSFVKILNMGFSFNKETMLYKHLLAVVFSDVIGDSKVDEMWYDNKWLGWDLDTINLDISEGNQKKIKKAYKFKIPQKYNVYLK
;
A
#
# COMPACT_ATOMS: atom_id res chain seq x y z
N MET A 1 -2.58 -12.02 20.59
CA MET A 1 -2.86 -12.40 19.19
C MET A 1 -2.88 -11.16 18.33
N MET A 2 -2.28 -11.21 17.14
CA MET A 2 -2.23 -10.13 16.14
C MET A 2 -2.54 -10.69 14.75
N TRP A 3 -3.44 -10.03 14.04
CA TRP A 3 -3.75 -10.35 12.64
C TRP A 3 -3.22 -9.26 11.72
N ALA A 4 -2.86 -9.63 10.49
CA ALA A 4 -2.63 -8.70 9.40
C ALA A 4 -3.70 -8.90 8.32
N ILE A 5 -4.17 -7.79 7.75
CA ILE A 5 -5.17 -7.78 6.69
C ILE A 5 -4.60 -7.01 5.50
N TYR A 6 -4.49 -7.68 4.38
CA TYR A 6 -4.11 -7.14 3.08
C TYR A 6 -5.31 -6.99 2.18
N ARG A 7 -5.25 -5.98 1.35
CA ARG A 7 -6.13 -5.82 0.20
C ARG A 7 -5.28 -5.69 -1.05
N ILE A 8 -5.52 -6.54 -2.04
CA ILE A 8 -4.78 -6.50 -3.30
C ILE A 8 -5.73 -6.65 -4.50
N HIS A 9 -5.52 -5.81 -5.51
CA HIS A 9 -6.17 -5.89 -6.80
C HIS A 9 -5.14 -6.02 -7.92
N TYR A 10 -3.99 -5.33 -7.81
CA TYR A 10 -2.84 -5.35 -8.70
C TYR A 10 -1.56 -5.16 -7.87
N GLY A 11 -0.40 -5.23 -8.51
CA GLY A 11 0.90 -4.97 -7.88
C GLY A 11 1.41 -6.15 -7.08
N THR A 12 1.48 -7.32 -7.73
CA THR A 12 2.02 -8.54 -7.11
C THR A 12 3.54 -8.51 -6.94
N ASP A 13 4.23 -7.50 -7.52
CA ASP A 13 5.69 -7.38 -7.54
C ASP A 13 6.34 -7.48 -6.15
N PHE A 14 5.71 -6.93 -5.11
CA PHE A 14 6.31 -6.82 -3.78
C PHE A 14 5.55 -7.52 -2.65
N ILE A 15 4.43 -8.19 -2.94
CA ILE A 15 3.61 -8.80 -1.88
C ILE A 15 4.35 -9.91 -1.13
N ILE A 16 5.23 -10.66 -1.79
CA ILE A 16 6.04 -11.71 -1.14
C ILE A 16 6.95 -11.06 -0.08
N GLN A 17 7.68 -10.03 -0.46
CA GLN A 17 8.56 -9.29 0.44
C GLN A 17 7.78 -8.63 1.57
N SER A 18 6.61 -8.07 1.26
CA SER A 18 5.72 -7.46 2.24
C SER A 18 5.27 -8.49 3.28
N VAL A 19 4.74 -9.63 2.85
CA VAL A 19 4.28 -10.72 3.74
C VAL A 19 5.44 -11.28 4.55
N ASN A 20 6.59 -11.56 3.92
CA ASN A 20 7.77 -12.07 4.61
C ASN A 20 8.27 -11.10 5.70
N SER A 21 8.08 -9.81 5.52
CA SER A 21 8.49 -8.80 6.49
C SER A 21 7.70 -8.83 7.80
N ILE A 22 6.52 -9.47 7.82
CA ILE A 22 5.63 -9.50 8.99
C ILE A 22 5.23 -10.90 9.47
N ILE A 23 5.37 -11.96 8.65
CA ILE A 23 4.81 -13.30 8.93
C ILE A 23 5.27 -13.89 10.26
N ASN A 24 6.48 -13.59 10.70
CA ASN A 24 7.02 -14.06 11.97
C ASN A 24 6.49 -13.31 13.20
N TYR A 25 5.77 -12.21 12.99
CA TYR A 25 5.29 -11.32 14.05
C TYR A 25 3.77 -11.31 14.21
N VAL A 26 3.07 -12.01 13.31
CA VAL A 26 1.61 -12.11 13.30
C VAL A 26 1.16 -13.55 13.43
N ASP A 27 -0.04 -13.76 13.97
CA ASP A 27 -0.61 -15.09 14.16
C ASP A 27 -1.39 -15.55 12.94
N LYS A 28 -2.06 -14.59 12.23
CA LYS A 28 -2.79 -14.84 10.98
C LYS A 28 -2.60 -13.69 10.01
N ILE A 29 -2.57 -14.01 8.72
CA ILE A 29 -2.55 -13.06 7.61
C ILE A 29 -3.75 -13.36 6.71
N PHE A 30 -4.61 -12.38 6.53
CA PHE A 30 -5.73 -12.46 5.60
C PHE A 30 -5.39 -11.62 4.37
N ILE A 31 -5.36 -12.25 3.19
CA ILE A 31 -5.10 -11.57 1.93
C ILE A 31 -6.40 -11.58 1.12
N PHE A 32 -7.04 -10.42 1.07
CA PHE A 32 -8.23 -10.22 0.25
C PHE A 32 -7.81 -9.74 -1.15
N TYR A 33 -8.22 -10.48 -2.17
CA TYR A 33 -7.99 -10.12 -3.56
C TYR A 33 -9.28 -9.83 -4.31
N SER A 34 -9.23 -8.88 -5.23
CA SER A 34 -10.28 -8.61 -6.21
C SER A 34 -9.74 -8.89 -7.61
N GLU A 35 -10.51 -9.60 -8.42
CA GLU A 35 -10.18 -9.84 -9.83
C GLU A 35 -10.57 -8.62 -10.69
N GLU A 36 -11.65 -7.93 -10.29
CA GLU A 36 -12.17 -6.76 -10.98
C GLU A 36 -11.82 -5.47 -10.23
N PRO A 37 -11.54 -4.38 -10.96
CA PRO A 37 -11.36 -3.08 -10.35
C PRO A 37 -12.70 -2.55 -9.82
N TRP A 38 -12.63 -1.57 -8.93
CA TRP A 38 -13.81 -0.78 -8.51
C TRP A 38 -14.40 0.07 -9.65
N VAL A 39 -13.64 0.29 -10.70
CA VAL A 39 -14.04 0.98 -11.92
C VAL A 39 -14.92 0.05 -12.73
N LYS A 40 -16.19 0.45 -12.92
CA LYS A 40 -17.18 -0.34 -13.70
C LYS A 40 -17.31 0.12 -15.15
N THR A 41 -16.34 0.88 -15.67
CA THR A 41 -16.34 1.34 -17.05
C THR A 41 -15.31 0.58 -17.87
N ASN A 42 -15.70 0.21 -19.08
CA ASN A 42 -14.79 -0.42 -20.03
C ASN A 42 -14.06 0.62 -20.89
N LYS A 43 -14.40 1.91 -20.78
CA LYS A 43 -13.80 2.99 -21.57
C LYS A 43 -13.50 4.18 -20.70
N ILE A 44 -12.37 4.83 -20.96
CA ILE A 44 -11.94 6.06 -20.28
C ILE A 44 -11.49 7.11 -21.30
N ASN A 45 -11.63 8.37 -20.93
CA ASN A 45 -10.98 9.46 -21.63
C ASN A 45 -9.55 9.58 -21.09
N TYR A 46 -8.59 9.41 -21.97
CA TYR A 46 -7.17 9.49 -21.62
C TYR A 46 -6.40 10.16 -22.77
N LYS A 47 -5.68 11.23 -22.48
CA LYS A 47 -4.94 12.05 -23.48
C LYS A 47 -5.84 12.49 -24.64
N SER A 48 -7.02 13.01 -24.32
CA SER A 48 -8.02 13.46 -25.29
C SER A 48 -8.53 12.37 -26.25
N LYS A 49 -8.36 11.10 -25.90
CA LYS A 49 -8.86 9.96 -26.68
C LYS A 49 -9.69 9.04 -25.77
N VAL A 50 -10.74 8.46 -26.35
CA VAL A 50 -11.47 7.37 -25.70
C VAL A 50 -10.69 6.08 -25.94
N ILE A 51 -10.22 5.46 -24.86
CA ILE A 51 -9.53 4.17 -24.91
C ILE A 51 -10.31 3.12 -24.11
N GLU A 52 -10.12 1.86 -24.45
CA GLU A 52 -10.58 0.76 -23.59
C GLU A 52 -9.76 0.73 -22.31
N PHE A 53 -10.44 0.53 -21.17
CA PHE A 53 -9.74 0.35 -19.90
C PHE A 53 -8.96 -0.97 -19.95
N PRO A 54 -7.63 -0.97 -19.70
CA PRO A 54 -6.83 -2.17 -19.83
C PRO A 54 -7.24 -3.23 -18.80
N LYS A 55 -7.08 -4.49 -19.18
CA LYS A 55 -7.19 -5.59 -18.21
C LYS A 55 -6.09 -5.47 -17.16
N ASN A 56 -6.40 -5.97 -15.96
CA ASN A 56 -5.39 -6.05 -14.92
C ASN A 56 -4.19 -6.88 -15.43
N PRO A 57 -2.95 -6.33 -15.40
CA PRO A 57 -1.77 -7.04 -15.86
C PRO A 57 -1.44 -8.26 -14.99
N ASP A 58 -1.91 -8.25 -13.72
CA ASP A 58 -1.64 -9.30 -12.75
C ASP A 58 -2.77 -10.33 -12.68
N ASN A 59 -2.42 -11.61 -12.79
CA ASN A 59 -3.31 -12.69 -12.37
C ASN A 59 -3.14 -12.90 -10.85
N VAL A 60 -3.68 -11.97 -10.05
CA VAL A 60 -3.49 -11.92 -8.60
C VAL A 60 -3.87 -13.23 -7.92
N LYS A 61 -5.03 -13.81 -8.26
CA LYS A 61 -5.49 -15.08 -7.68
C LYS A 61 -4.47 -16.20 -7.89
N LYS A 62 -4.07 -16.42 -9.15
CA LYS A 62 -3.09 -17.47 -9.50
C LYS A 62 -1.75 -17.24 -8.81
N PHE A 63 -1.31 -15.99 -8.76
CA PHE A 63 -0.07 -15.62 -8.10
C PHE A 63 -0.10 -15.93 -6.61
N LEU A 64 -1.16 -15.52 -5.90
CA LEU A 64 -1.30 -15.73 -4.46
C LEU A 64 -1.36 -17.21 -4.11
N LEU A 65 -2.18 -18.01 -4.81
CA LEU A 65 -2.32 -19.45 -4.57
C LEU A 65 -1.01 -20.23 -4.85
N LYS A 66 -0.21 -19.76 -5.80
CA LYS A 66 1.10 -20.37 -6.10
C LYS A 66 2.13 -20.07 -5.00
N ASN A 67 2.15 -18.87 -4.47
CA ASN A 67 3.26 -18.41 -3.64
C ASN A 67 3.00 -18.47 -2.13
N PHE A 68 1.74 -18.61 -1.70
CA PHE A 68 1.39 -18.62 -0.29
C PHE A 68 0.67 -19.91 0.12
N GLN A 69 1.41 -20.82 0.74
CA GLN A 69 0.90 -22.14 1.18
C GLN A 69 0.99 -22.30 2.71
N SER A 70 1.32 -21.25 3.45
CA SER A 70 1.41 -21.30 4.91
C SER A 70 0.02 -21.39 5.55
N ASN A 71 -0.14 -22.20 6.59
CA ASN A 71 -1.37 -22.29 7.40
C ASN A 71 -1.73 -20.97 8.13
N LYS A 72 -0.78 -20.04 8.24
CA LYS A 72 -1.03 -18.70 8.78
C LYS A 72 -1.68 -17.76 7.77
N ILE A 73 -1.66 -18.09 6.47
CA ILE A 73 -2.10 -17.21 5.39
C ILE A 73 -3.43 -17.71 4.83
N ILE A 74 -4.43 -16.86 4.88
CA ILE A 74 -5.78 -17.14 4.41
C ILE A 74 -6.08 -16.20 3.26
N ILE A 75 -6.29 -16.77 2.07
CA ILE A 75 -6.57 -16.01 0.84
C ILE A 75 -8.08 -16.03 0.60
N LYS A 76 -8.66 -14.83 0.41
CA LYS A 76 -10.11 -14.66 0.20
C LYS A 76 -10.39 -13.75 -0.98
N LYS A 77 -11.39 -14.11 -1.79
CA LYS A 77 -11.94 -13.18 -2.78
C LYS A 77 -12.87 -12.18 -2.11
N TYR A 78 -12.87 -10.94 -2.58
CA TYR A 78 -13.85 -9.93 -2.20
C TYR A 78 -14.22 -9.09 -3.43
N GLU A 79 -15.35 -8.41 -3.38
CA GLU A 79 -15.73 -7.47 -4.41
C GLU A 79 -15.28 -6.06 -4.04
N CYS A 80 -14.48 -5.46 -4.92
CA CYS A 80 -14.01 -4.09 -4.74
C CYS A 80 -15.06 -3.11 -5.31
N ASN A 81 -15.95 -2.62 -4.46
CA ASN A 81 -17.01 -1.71 -4.86
C ASN A 81 -16.67 -0.23 -4.68
N SER A 82 -15.51 0.09 -4.12
CA SER A 82 -15.09 1.47 -3.86
C SER A 82 -13.57 1.57 -3.84
N PRO A 83 -12.98 2.65 -4.36
CA PRO A 83 -11.54 2.94 -4.21
C PRO A 83 -11.21 3.31 -2.77
N LEU A 84 -12.23 3.77 -2.01
CA LEU A 84 -12.12 4.17 -0.62
C LEU A 84 -12.58 3.01 0.27
N ASN A 85 -11.78 2.64 1.21
CA ASN A 85 -12.10 2.05 2.49
C ASN A 85 -12.92 0.79 2.57
N GLN A 86 -12.24 -0.32 2.50
CA GLN A 86 -12.87 -1.60 2.78
C GLN A 86 -12.19 -2.35 3.94
N TYR A 87 -11.13 -1.80 4.55
CA TYR A 87 -10.42 -2.51 5.61
C TYR A 87 -11.28 -2.79 6.84
N GLY A 88 -12.19 -1.88 7.20
CA GLY A 88 -13.15 -2.11 8.28
C GLY A 88 -14.11 -3.25 7.97
N ASP A 89 -14.61 -3.32 6.73
CA ASP A 89 -15.49 -4.38 6.26
C ASP A 89 -14.73 -5.72 6.19
N LEU A 90 -13.51 -5.71 5.65
CA LEU A 90 -12.64 -6.89 5.59
C LEU A 90 -12.33 -7.44 6.99
N TYR A 91 -12.07 -6.54 7.97
CA TYR A 91 -11.93 -6.94 9.36
C TYR A 91 -13.21 -7.60 9.90
N THR A 92 -14.38 -7.03 9.59
CA THR A 92 -15.66 -7.57 10.05
C THR A 92 -15.91 -8.97 9.52
N ILE A 93 -15.62 -9.21 8.23
CA ILE A 93 -15.73 -10.53 7.61
C ILE A 93 -14.89 -11.55 8.40
N VAL A 94 -13.59 -11.28 8.58
CA VAL A 94 -12.71 -12.24 9.27
C VAL A 94 -13.02 -12.36 10.76
N ALA A 95 -13.49 -11.28 11.39
CA ALA A 95 -13.89 -11.31 12.78
C ALA A 95 -15.15 -12.16 13.00
N ASN A 96 -16.12 -12.15 12.09
CA ASN A 96 -17.31 -12.98 12.19
C ASN A 96 -17.03 -14.47 11.98
N GLU A 97 -16.08 -14.80 11.13
CA GLU A 97 -15.71 -16.19 10.82
C GLU A 97 -14.79 -16.85 11.84
N ASN A 98 -14.14 -16.08 12.71
CA ASN A 98 -13.18 -16.62 13.68
C ASN A 98 -13.71 -16.45 15.12
N LYS A 99 -13.68 -17.53 15.89
CA LYS A 99 -14.07 -17.53 17.33
C LYS A 99 -13.12 -16.64 18.14
N ASP A 100 -11.82 -16.80 17.93
CA ASP A 100 -10.81 -16.03 18.64
C ASP A 100 -10.63 -14.68 17.99
N LYS A 101 -10.70 -13.62 18.77
CA LYS A 101 -10.49 -12.25 18.28
C LYS A 101 -9.06 -11.78 18.55
N PRO A 102 -8.44 -11.04 17.62
CA PRO A 102 -7.10 -10.52 17.83
C PRO A 102 -7.13 -9.36 18.84
N LYS A 103 -6.04 -9.20 19.58
CA LYS A 103 -5.81 -7.98 20.38
C LYS A 103 -5.37 -6.82 19.47
N PHE A 104 -4.62 -7.14 18.40
CA PHE A 104 -4.10 -6.18 17.45
C PHE A 104 -4.45 -6.57 16.01
N VAL A 105 -4.77 -5.57 15.19
CA VAL A 105 -4.95 -5.72 13.74
C VAL A 105 -4.07 -4.74 13.01
N LEU A 106 -3.26 -5.24 12.08
CA LEU A 106 -2.42 -4.48 11.18
C LEU A 106 -3.06 -4.46 9.79
N PHE A 107 -3.34 -3.28 9.27
CA PHE A 107 -3.78 -3.12 7.87
C PHE A 107 -2.59 -2.81 6.98
N MET A 108 -2.44 -3.57 5.89
CA MET A 108 -1.28 -3.55 5.00
C MET A 108 -1.68 -3.37 3.54
N GLU A 109 -0.83 -2.70 2.78
CA GLU A 109 -0.84 -2.76 1.31
C GLU A 109 0.28 -3.67 0.81
N PRO A 110 0.13 -4.28 -0.39
CA PRO A 110 1.05 -5.30 -0.89
C PRO A 110 2.47 -4.78 -1.19
N ASP A 111 2.63 -3.48 -1.35
CA ASP A 111 3.87 -2.79 -1.65
C ASP A 111 4.58 -2.17 -0.43
N MET A 112 4.13 -2.51 0.78
CA MET A 112 4.67 -1.98 2.03
C MET A 112 5.50 -3.02 2.77
N ILE A 113 6.77 -2.69 3.07
CA ILE A 113 7.74 -3.62 3.66
C ILE A 113 8.24 -3.07 5.00
N PHE A 114 8.04 -3.83 6.07
CA PHE A 114 8.64 -3.56 7.37
C PHE A 114 10.12 -3.95 7.39
N GLY A 115 10.95 -3.19 8.08
CA GLY A 115 12.30 -3.64 8.42
C GLY A 115 12.27 -4.63 9.58
N LYS A 116 13.33 -5.41 9.71
CA LYS A 116 13.49 -6.38 10.81
C LYS A 116 13.16 -5.75 12.16
N ASN A 117 12.35 -6.42 12.96
CA ASN A 117 11.88 -6.04 14.31
C ASN A 117 11.00 -4.77 14.37
N GLN A 118 10.76 -4.06 13.27
CA GLN A 118 10.02 -2.81 13.32
C GLN A 118 8.54 -2.99 13.71
N LEU A 119 7.92 -4.10 13.33
CA LEU A 119 6.55 -4.38 13.74
C LEU A 119 6.44 -4.65 15.24
N GLN A 120 7.44 -5.28 15.86
CA GLN A 120 7.49 -5.44 17.31
C GLN A 120 7.63 -4.09 18.03
N ILE A 121 8.48 -3.20 17.52
CA ILE A 121 8.63 -1.84 18.05
C ILE A 121 7.30 -1.09 17.96
N LEU A 122 6.60 -1.16 16.82
CA LEU A 122 5.31 -0.54 16.62
C LEU A 122 4.25 -1.05 17.62
N LYS A 123 4.22 -2.38 17.83
CA LYS A 123 3.32 -3.02 18.80
C LYS A 123 3.64 -2.60 20.24
N LEU A 124 4.91 -2.56 20.59
CA LEU A 124 5.35 -2.10 21.92
C LEU A 124 4.95 -0.64 22.15
N GLU A 125 5.20 0.23 21.17
CA GLU A 125 4.83 1.65 21.24
C GLU A 125 3.33 1.84 21.46
N LEU A 126 2.47 1.11 20.73
CA LEU A 126 1.02 1.15 20.92
C LEU A 126 0.60 0.58 22.28
N THR A 127 1.30 -0.43 22.79
CA THR A 127 1.01 -1.03 24.09
C THR A 127 1.31 -0.06 25.22
N LEU A 128 2.47 0.58 25.20
CA LEU A 128 2.91 1.57 26.20
C LEU A 128 2.04 2.83 26.19
N LYS A 129 1.59 3.25 25.02
CA LYS A 129 0.66 4.39 24.88
C LYS A 129 -0.78 3.91 25.01
N PHE A 130 -1.17 3.54 26.24
CA PHE A 130 -2.46 2.88 26.52
C PHE A 130 -3.69 3.75 26.17
N TRP A 131 -3.55 5.05 26.01
CA TRP A 131 -4.61 5.98 25.59
C TRP A 131 -4.86 5.98 24.07
N LEU A 132 -3.93 5.42 23.28
CA LEU A 132 -4.09 5.34 21.83
C LEU A 132 -4.90 4.11 21.41
N LYS A 133 -5.81 4.29 20.48
CA LYS A 133 -6.55 3.22 19.82
C LYS A 133 -5.74 2.60 18.68
N ASN A 134 -4.97 3.42 17.97
CA ASN A 134 -4.15 3.02 16.86
C ASN A 134 -2.87 3.85 16.75
N ILE A 135 -1.94 3.36 15.96
CA ILE A 135 -0.67 4.01 15.65
C ILE A 135 -0.33 3.78 14.18
N THR A 136 0.14 4.83 13.51
CA THR A 136 0.56 4.76 12.10
C THR A 136 2.07 4.76 11.97
N THR A 137 2.57 4.08 10.95
CA THR A 137 3.98 4.16 10.55
C THR A 137 4.22 5.36 9.63
N ARG A 138 5.49 5.67 9.37
CA ARG A 138 5.91 6.62 8.33
C ARG A 138 6.39 5.86 7.10
N GLN A 139 6.15 6.41 5.91
CA GLN A 139 6.59 5.79 4.66
C GLN A 139 7.91 6.38 4.18
N ILE A 140 8.79 5.53 3.67
CA ILE A 140 9.92 5.87 2.80
C ILE A 140 9.50 5.43 1.41
N GLU A 141 9.07 6.38 0.57
CA GLU A 141 8.58 6.08 -0.77
C GLU A 141 9.75 5.87 -1.72
N ILE A 142 9.85 4.68 -2.29
CA ILE A 142 10.86 4.32 -3.28
C ILE A 142 10.32 4.69 -4.66
N TRP A 143 11.08 5.52 -5.39
CA TRP A 143 10.70 5.99 -6.71
C TRP A 143 11.02 4.98 -7.81
N LYS A 144 12.22 4.47 -7.79
CA LYS A 144 12.69 3.39 -8.66
C LYS A 144 13.52 2.44 -7.82
N PHE A 145 13.25 1.16 -7.98
CA PHE A 145 13.97 0.09 -7.31
C PHE A 145 14.55 -0.84 -8.35
N ASN A 146 15.84 -1.11 -8.23
CA ASN A 146 16.51 -2.10 -9.04
C ASN A 146 17.25 -3.07 -8.11
N LEU A 147 16.92 -4.35 -8.21
CA LEU A 147 17.57 -5.42 -7.43
C LEU A 147 19.06 -5.53 -7.71
N ASP A 148 19.46 -5.24 -8.96
CA ASP A 148 20.84 -5.45 -9.45
C ASP A 148 21.70 -4.19 -9.31
N ASN A 149 21.12 -3.03 -9.04
CA ASN A 149 21.81 -1.76 -8.94
C ASN A 149 21.87 -1.23 -7.50
N VAL A 150 23.06 -0.76 -7.13
CA VAL A 150 23.34 -0.12 -5.83
C VAL A 150 22.56 1.17 -5.64
N ASP A 151 22.08 1.78 -6.73
CA ASP A 151 21.43 3.08 -6.74
C ASP A 151 19.90 2.92 -6.74
N ASN A 152 19.31 3.01 -5.57
CA ASN A 152 17.88 3.17 -5.41
C ASN A 152 17.54 4.66 -5.25
N PHE A 153 16.34 5.04 -5.67
CA PHE A 153 15.87 6.41 -5.56
C PHE A 153 14.60 6.48 -4.74
N ARG A 154 14.48 7.53 -3.96
CA ARG A 154 13.28 7.79 -3.16
C ARG A 154 12.69 9.16 -3.43
N ILE A 155 11.40 9.29 -3.18
CA ILE A 155 10.71 10.57 -3.10
C ILE A 155 11.00 11.21 -1.73
N PRO A 156 11.08 12.55 -1.64
CA PRO A 156 11.21 13.25 -0.37
C PRO A 156 10.10 12.85 0.60
N LEU A 157 10.46 12.62 1.86
CA LEU A 157 9.50 12.29 2.91
C LEU A 157 8.42 13.38 3.01
N ARG A 158 7.19 13.04 2.69
CA ARG A 158 6.05 13.88 2.99
C ARG A 158 5.75 13.80 4.49
N LYS A 159 5.65 14.94 5.17
CA LYS A 159 5.36 14.99 6.61
C LYS A 159 4.06 14.29 7.03
N ARG A 160 3.18 13.90 6.09
CA ARG A 160 1.80 13.46 6.36
C ARG A 160 1.37 12.15 5.69
N ARG A 161 2.24 11.45 4.96
CA ARG A 161 1.83 10.17 4.40
C ARG A 161 2.00 9.10 5.47
N ALA A 162 0.87 8.70 6.04
CA ALA A 162 0.81 7.60 6.99
C ALA A 162 0.96 6.28 6.23
N GLY A 163 1.74 5.36 6.79
CA GLY A 163 1.85 3.98 6.33
C GLY A 163 0.81 3.07 6.97
N PRO A 164 1.10 1.77 7.05
CA PRO A 164 0.28 0.80 7.75
C PRO A 164 -0.13 1.25 9.12
N VAL A 165 -1.35 0.90 9.48
CA VAL A 165 -1.95 1.26 10.77
C VAL A 165 -2.11 0.02 11.62
N LEU A 166 -1.58 0.05 12.82
CA LEU A 166 -1.80 -0.97 13.85
C LEU A 166 -2.88 -0.51 14.82
N TRP A 167 -3.94 -1.30 14.93
CA TRP A 167 -5.06 -1.06 15.83
C TRP A 167 -5.02 -1.97 17.05
N HIS A 168 -5.40 -1.41 18.21
CA HIS A 168 -5.71 -2.17 19.40
C HIS A 168 -7.23 -2.34 19.51
N ILE A 169 -7.72 -3.55 19.24
CA ILE A 169 -9.15 -3.82 19.02
C ILE A 169 -10.01 -3.44 20.25
N ASN A 170 -9.62 -3.86 21.45
CA ASN A 170 -10.39 -3.59 22.67
C ASN A 170 -10.48 -2.11 23.05
N ARG A 171 -9.67 -1.24 22.44
CA ARG A 171 -9.73 0.22 22.63
C ARG A 171 -10.56 0.92 21.56
N SER A 172 -10.98 0.20 20.53
CA SER A 172 -11.66 0.74 19.35
C SER A 172 -13.12 0.33 19.35
N LYS A 173 -14.03 1.31 19.54
CA LYS A 173 -15.48 1.04 19.59
C LYS A 173 -16.12 0.95 18.20
N LYS A 174 -15.46 1.46 17.15
CA LYS A 174 -16.02 1.60 15.79
C LYS A 174 -14.96 1.44 14.70
N ILE A 175 -14.30 0.27 14.61
CA ILE A 175 -13.31 0.02 13.56
C ILE A 175 -13.93 0.14 12.16
N GLN A 176 -15.21 -0.25 12.02
CA GLN A 176 -15.95 -0.25 10.76
C GLN A 176 -16.15 1.13 10.14
N THR A 177 -16.30 2.17 10.94
CA THR A 177 -16.64 3.53 10.46
C THR A 177 -15.49 4.54 10.57
N GLU A 178 -14.46 4.23 11.38
CA GLU A 178 -13.33 5.14 11.61
C GLU A 178 -12.19 4.95 10.61
N PHE A 179 -12.27 3.91 9.78
CA PHE A 179 -11.15 3.54 8.91
C PHE A 179 -11.43 3.77 7.43
N SER A 180 -10.81 4.80 6.91
CA SER A 180 -10.84 5.17 5.51
C SER A 180 -9.48 4.99 4.83
N GLY A 181 -9.16 3.76 4.43
CA GLY A 181 -7.89 3.41 3.78
C GLY A 181 -6.79 2.99 4.76
N CYS A 182 -5.57 2.78 4.28
CA CYS A 182 -4.40 2.51 5.12
C CYS A 182 -3.99 3.73 5.97
N SER A 183 -4.52 4.90 5.65
CA SER A 183 -4.33 6.12 6.42
C SER A 183 -5.61 6.46 7.15
N SER A 184 -5.57 6.39 8.46
CA SER A 184 -6.64 6.85 9.31
C SER A 184 -6.86 8.37 9.21
N ASP A 185 -8.04 8.80 9.58
CA ASP A 185 -8.50 10.18 9.57
C ASP A 185 -7.47 11.14 10.15
N LYS A 186 -7.18 12.22 9.43
CA LYS A 186 -6.03 13.14 9.62
C LYS A 186 -5.92 13.80 11.00
N LYS A 187 -6.94 13.69 11.86
CA LYS A 187 -7.02 14.49 13.10
C LYS A 187 -6.64 13.76 14.39
N LYS A 188 -6.53 12.41 14.42
CA LYS A 188 -6.41 11.68 15.71
C LYS A 188 -5.33 10.59 15.73
N ASN A 189 -4.43 10.53 14.75
CA ASN A 189 -3.47 9.43 14.70
C ASN A 189 -2.09 9.82 15.17
N PHE A 190 -1.61 9.06 16.10
CA PHE A 190 -0.23 9.13 16.52
C PHE A 190 0.68 8.48 15.48
N SER A 191 1.66 9.25 15.00
CA SER A 191 2.67 8.74 14.07
C SER A 191 3.84 8.17 14.84
N SER A 192 4.11 6.89 14.64
CA SER A 192 5.26 6.18 15.19
C SER A 192 6.59 6.71 14.62
N PHE A 193 7.68 6.40 15.31
CA PHE A 193 9.05 6.54 14.77
C PHE A 193 9.38 5.46 13.74
N VAL A 194 8.60 4.37 13.69
CA VAL A 194 8.77 3.27 12.75
C VAL A 194 8.56 3.78 11.33
N LYS A 195 9.56 3.50 10.47
CA LYS A 195 9.49 3.79 9.03
C LYS A 195 9.41 2.48 8.28
N ILE A 196 8.60 2.43 7.24
CA ILE A 196 8.48 1.29 6.32
C ILE A 196 8.88 1.72 4.92
N LEU A 197 9.31 0.77 4.07
CA LEU A 197 9.44 1.04 2.64
C LEU A 197 8.05 0.96 2.00
N ASN A 198 7.78 1.90 1.10
CA ASN A 198 6.64 1.87 0.20
C ASN A 198 7.19 1.78 -1.23
N MET A 199 6.93 0.66 -1.89
CA MET A 199 7.42 0.33 -3.23
C MET A 199 6.44 0.74 -4.34
N GLY A 200 5.39 1.48 -4.01
CA GLY A 200 4.27 1.78 -4.91
C GLY A 200 4.60 2.56 -6.18
N PHE A 201 5.81 3.10 -6.31
CA PHE A 201 6.31 3.71 -7.55
C PHE A 201 7.39 2.86 -8.25
N SER A 202 7.63 1.64 -7.77
CA SER A 202 8.67 0.73 -8.25
C SER A 202 8.11 -0.52 -8.93
N PHE A 203 6.82 -0.55 -9.24
CA PHE A 203 6.21 -1.63 -10.00
C PHE A 203 6.78 -1.71 -11.43
N ASN A 204 6.57 -2.82 -12.11
CA ASN A 204 6.84 -2.96 -13.53
C ASN A 204 6.01 -1.95 -14.36
N LYS A 205 6.38 -1.79 -15.64
CA LYS A 205 5.78 -0.75 -16.51
C LYS A 205 4.27 -0.93 -16.69
N GLU A 206 3.81 -2.15 -16.86
CA GLU A 206 2.40 -2.46 -17.10
C GLU A 206 1.56 -2.18 -15.86
N THR A 207 2.01 -2.63 -14.70
CA THR A 207 1.35 -2.36 -13.41
C THR A 207 1.33 -0.87 -13.09
N MET A 208 2.41 -0.14 -13.39
CA MET A 208 2.43 1.32 -13.18
C MET A 208 1.48 2.07 -14.11
N LEU A 209 1.39 1.67 -15.38
CA LEU A 209 0.40 2.25 -16.30
C LEU A 209 -1.02 1.97 -15.81
N TYR A 210 -1.32 0.73 -15.45
CA TYR A 210 -2.62 0.34 -14.92
C TYR A 210 -2.99 1.15 -13.66
N LYS A 211 -2.06 1.28 -12.72
CA LYS A 211 -2.22 2.10 -11.51
C LYS A 211 -2.49 3.56 -11.84
N HIS A 212 -1.77 4.13 -12.81
CA HIS A 212 -1.96 5.50 -13.25
C HIS A 212 -3.36 5.72 -13.86
N LEU A 213 -3.81 4.82 -14.72
CA LEU A 213 -5.14 4.90 -15.32
C LEU A 213 -6.26 4.78 -14.29
N LEU A 214 -6.10 3.91 -13.26
CA LEU A 214 -7.01 3.88 -12.12
C LEU A 214 -7.05 5.21 -11.36
N ALA A 215 -5.92 5.88 -11.20
CA ALA A 215 -5.85 7.18 -10.54
C ALA A 215 -6.52 8.29 -11.38
N VAL A 216 -6.39 8.26 -12.70
CA VAL A 216 -7.09 9.19 -13.63
C VAL A 216 -8.61 9.04 -13.44
N VAL A 217 -9.13 7.82 -13.54
CA VAL A 217 -10.57 7.58 -13.36
C VAL A 217 -11.04 7.97 -11.96
N PHE A 218 -10.21 7.71 -10.94
CA PHE A 218 -10.54 8.10 -9.57
C PHE A 218 -10.68 9.61 -9.40
N SER A 219 -9.80 10.39 -10.00
CA SER A 219 -9.87 11.85 -9.94
C SER A 219 -11.15 12.39 -10.61
N ASP A 220 -11.58 11.76 -11.69
CA ASP A 220 -12.81 12.13 -12.38
C ASP A 220 -14.07 11.82 -11.54
N VAL A 221 -14.07 10.69 -10.82
CA VAL A 221 -15.20 10.27 -9.98
C VAL A 221 -15.37 11.12 -8.74
N ILE A 222 -14.27 11.52 -8.09
CA ILE A 222 -14.34 12.30 -6.84
C ILE A 222 -14.34 13.81 -7.07
N GLY A 223 -14.16 14.27 -8.33
CA GLY A 223 -14.09 15.70 -8.67
C GLY A 223 -12.91 16.43 -8.02
N ASP A 224 -11.90 15.70 -7.54
CA ASP A 224 -10.69 16.26 -6.95
C ASP A 224 -9.69 16.67 -8.05
N SER A 225 -8.60 17.31 -7.68
CA SER A 225 -7.59 17.82 -8.62
C SER A 225 -7.24 16.77 -9.70
N LYS A 226 -7.42 17.15 -10.98
CA LYS A 226 -7.11 16.28 -12.13
C LYS A 226 -5.71 15.69 -11.99
N VAL A 227 -5.62 14.38 -12.15
CA VAL A 227 -4.34 13.68 -12.30
C VAL A 227 -3.73 14.13 -13.64
N ASP A 228 -2.45 14.46 -13.64
CA ASP A 228 -1.72 14.78 -14.87
C ASP A 228 -1.62 13.52 -15.74
N GLU A 229 -2.44 13.44 -16.81
CA GLU A 229 -2.50 12.28 -17.70
C GLU A 229 -1.14 11.96 -18.37
N MET A 230 -0.28 12.98 -18.53
CA MET A 230 1.06 12.81 -19.09
C MET A 230 2.11 12.38 -18.05
N TRP A 231 1.72 12.29 -16.75
CA TRP A 231 2.65 11.98 -15.67
C TRP A 231 3.36 10.64 -15.87
N TYR A 232 2.63 9.62 -16.30
CA TYR A 232 3.21 8.30 -16.52
C TYR A 232 4.32 8.33 -17.56
N ASP A 233 4.09 8.94 -18.73
CA ASP A 233 5.07 8.97 -19.81
C ASP A 233 6.21 9.94 -19.52
N ASN A 234 5.88 11.18 -19.17
CA ASN A 234 6.85 12.25 -19.07
C ASN A 234 7.68 12.22 -17.78
N LYS A 235 7.08 11.72 -16.69
CA LYS A 235 7.73 11.77 -15.37
C LYS A 235 8.13 10.41 -14.84
N TRP A 236 7.31 9.38 -15.03
CA TRP A 236 7.66 8.07 -14.50
C TRP A 236 8.45 7.22 -15.50
N LEU A 237 7.95 7.09 -16.75
CA LEU A 237 8.61 6.29 -17.78
C LEU A 237 9.87 6.99 -18.32
N GLY A 238 9.79 8.30 -18.58
CA GLY A 238 10.90 9.11 -19.05
C GLY A 238 11.97 9.45 -18.00
N TRP A 239 11.80 9.01 -16.76
CA TRP A 239 12.79 9.24 -15.71
C TRP A 239 13.90 8.19 -15.73
N ASP A 240 15.15 8.64 -15.77
CA ASP A 240 16.37 7.84 -15.66
C ASP A 240 17.47 8.61 -14.91
N LEU A 241 18.70 8.09 -14.94
CA LEU A 241 19.84 8.74 -14.28
C LEU A 241 20.25 10.06 -14.91
N ASP A 242 20.06 10.22 -16.20
CA ASP A 242 20.40 11.44 -16.93
C ASP A 242 19.36 12.54 -16.68
N THR A 243 18.13 12.14 -16.37
CA THR A 243 17.00 13.02 -16.04
C THR A 243 16.70 13.11 -14.54
N ILE A 244 17.68 12.85 -13.67
CA ILE A 244 17.51 12.82 -12.20
C ILE A 244 16.91 14.10 -11.61
N ASN A 245 17.05 15.23 -12.29
CA ASN A 245 16.49 16.52 -11.91
C ASN A 245 15.08 16.76 -12.42
N LEU A 246 14.50 15.82 -13.18
CA LEU A 246 13.13 15.92 -13.67
C LEU A 246 12.14 16.09 -12.52
N ASP A 247 11.20 17.00 -12.68
CA ASP A 247 10.07 17.16 -11.76
C ASP A 247 9.14 15.94 -11.84
N ILE A 248 9.12 15.17 -10.76
CA ILE A 248 8.30 13.95 -10.62
C ILE A 248 6.96 14.20 -9.93
N SER A 249 6.58 15.45 -9.70
CA SER A 249 5.32 15.79 -9.03
C SER A 249 4.12 15.31 -9.84
N GLU A 250 3.19 14.66 -9.18
CA GLU A 250 1.90 14.25 -9.71
C GLU A 250 0.88 15.37 -9.47
N GLY A 251 0.37 15.97 -10.54
CA GLY A 251 -0.63 17.05 -10.51
C GLY A 251 -0.20 18.27 -9.68
N ASN A 252 -1.14 18.88 -8.97
CA ASN A 252 -0.94 20.09 -8.15
C ASN A 252 -0.11 19.88 -6.86
N GLN A 253 0.67 18.81 -6.76
CA GLN A 253 1.47 18.53 -5.58
C GLN A 253 2.75 19.39 -5.58
N LYS A 254 2.64 20.61 -5.11
CA LYS A 254 3.69 21.65 -5.08
C LYS A 254 5.01 21.29 -4.37
N LYS A 255 5.16 20.09 -3.78
CA LYS A 255 6.27 19.78 -2.86
C LYS A 255 7.20 18.63 -3.29
N ILE A 256 6.88 17.88 -4.33
CA ILE A 256 7.74 16.81 -4.84
C ILE A 256 8.28 17.23 -6.19
N LYS A 257 9.54 17.61 -6.22
CA LYS A 257 10.13 18.08 -7.48
C LYS A 257 11.13 17.10 -8.09
N LYS A 258 11.79 16.27 -7.28
CA LYS A 258 12.78 15.31 -7.77
C LYS A 258 13.00 14.14 -6.82
N ALA A 259 13.46 13.01 -7.37
CA ALA A 259 13.93 11.88 -6.61
C ALA A 259 15.36 12.09 -6.12
N TYR A 260 15.73 11.38 -5.06
CA TYR A 260 17.09 11.40 -4.47
C TYR A 260 17.68 10.00 -4.48
N LYS A 261 19.00 9.92 -4.69
CA LYS A 261 19.73 8.67 -4.37
C LYS A 261 19.47 8.26 -2.92
N PHE A 262 19.23 6.97 -2.72
CA PHE A 262 18.90 6.44 -1.42
C PHE A 262 19.47 5.04 -1.23
N LYS A 263 20.34 4.90 -0.25
CA LYS A 263 20.78 3.59 0.19
C LYS A 263 19.75 2.98 1.11
N ILE A 264 19.17 1.85 0.71
CA ILE A 264 18.18 1.15 1.54
C ILE A 264 18.87 0.65 2.81
N PRO A 265 18.35 0.98 4.01
CA PRO A 265 18.94 0.52 5.26
C PRO A 265 18.95 -1.00 5.36
N GLN A 266 20.02 -1.56 5.93
CA GLN A 266 20.26 -3.00 6.01
C GLN A 266 19.08 -3.81 6.60
N LYS A 267 18.33 -3.23 7.53
CA LYS A 267 17.16 -3.88 8.15
C LYS A 267 16.05 -4.29 7.18
N TYR A 268 16.02 -3.74 5.95
CA TYR A 268 15.07 -4.10 4.90
C TYR A 268 15.66 -5.11 3.91
N ASN A 269 17.00 -5.14 3.75
CA ASN A 269 17.65 -5.96 2.73
C ASN A 269 17.36 -7.45 2.89
N VAL A 270 17.09 -7.89 4.10
CA VAL A 270 16.76 -9.31 4.36
C VAL A 270 15.45 -9.76 3.67
N TYR A 271 14.60 -8.84 3.28
CA TYR A 271 13.31 -9.10 2.62
C TYR A 271 13.31 -8.75 1.13
N LEU A 272 14.32 -8.02 0.64
CA LEU A 272 14.40 -7.54 -0.74
C LEU A 272 15.25 -8.44 -1.65
N LYS A 273 15.87 -9.48 -1.09
CA LYS A 273 16.66 -10.47 -1.83
C LYS A 273 15.80 -11.54 -2.45
#